data_4c53f4ec6df52a18411961c752bae7d3
#
_entry.id   4c53f4ec6df52a18411961c752bae7d3
#
_cell.length_a   1.000
_cell.length_b   1.000
_cell.length_c   1.000
_cell.angle_alpha   90.00
_cell.angle_beta   90.00
_cell.angle_gamma   90.00
#
_symmetry.space_group_name_H-M   'P 1'
#
loop_
_entity.id
_entity.type
_entity.pdbx_description
1 polymer ?
#
loop_
_entity_poly.entity_id
_entity_poly.type
_entity_poly.pdbx_seq_one_letter_code
_entity_poly.pdbx_strand_id
1 'polypeptide(L)'
;MTQKKFSTKFLVEMALLVAIILIMAFTPLGYIKTVGIEITLIVVPVAVGAVTLGPTAGAILGGVFGFASFLRCFGLNAFGATLLGINPFLAFLVYVPTRILVGWLTGLIYQGLRKTKIPYTASITVANLCCPLLNTTLFMGMLVIGFYQTEYIQSFVQTLGVSNPFWFVLAFVGINGLVEAVVCFVVGTAISAALK
;
A
#
# COMPACT_ATOMS: atom_id res chain seq x y z
N MET A 1 -11.09 -30.77 -12.27
CA MET A 1 -10.76 -29.47 -11.69
C MET A 1 -11.94 -28.53 -11.92
N THR A 2 -12.80 -28.31 -10.93
CA THR A 2 -13.94 -27.40 -11.01
C THR A 2 -13.42 -25.97 -11.00
N GLN A 3 -13.45 -25.30 -12.15
CA GLN A 3 -13.18 -23.86 -12.22
C GLN A 3 -14.21 -23.15 -11.34
N LYS A 4 -13.75 -22.54 -10.26
CA LYS A 4 -14.56 -21.63 -9.44
C LYS A 4 -14.94 -20.44 -10.33
N LYS A 5 -16.12 -20.46 -10.93
CA LYS A 5 -16.63 -19.32 -11.72
C LYS A 5 -16.76 -18.12 -10.78
N PHE A 6 -15.99 -17.08 -11.01
CA PHE A 6 -16.17 -15.81 -10.31
C PHE A 6 -17.58 -15.29 -10.60
N SER A 7 -18.30 -14.88 -9.56
CA SER A 7 -19.64 -14.31 -9.76
C SER A 7 -19.54 -12.99 -10.52
N THR A 8 -20.55 -12.64 -11.30
CA THR A 8 -20.61 -11.35 -12.01
C THR A 8 -20.45 -10.19 -11.04
N LYS A 9 -21.03 -10.29 -9.83
CA LYS A 9 -20.87 -9.30 -8.75
C LYS A 9 -19.39 -9.10 -8.39
N PHE A 10 -18.65 -10.19 -8.16
CA PHE A 10 -17.22 -10.12 -7.85
C PHE A 10 -16.41 -9.41 -8.96
N LEU A 11 -16.69 -9.72 -10.22
CA LEU A 11 -15.99 -9.10 -11.35
C LEU A 11 -16.28 -7.59 -11.45
N VAL A 12 -17.53 -7.19 -11.24
CA VAL A 12 -17.93 -5.76 -11.25
C VAL A 12 -17.27 -5.00 -10.11
N GLU A 13 -17.29 -5.53 -8.88
CA GLU A 13 -16.65 -4.91 -7.72
C GLU A 13 -15.13 -4.79 -7.90
N MET A 14 -14.47 -5.83 -8.43
CA MET A 14 -13.06 -5.80 -8.78
C MET A 14 -12.75 -4.75 -9.84
N ALA A 15 -13.51 -4.70 -10.93
CA ALA A 15 -13.30 -3.72 -12.00
C ALA A 15 -13.48 -2.28 -11.50
N LEU A 16 -14.46 -2.04 -10.64
CA LEU A 16 -14.68 -0.73 -10.03
C LEU A 16 -13.48 -0.31 -9.14
N LEU A 17 -13.01 -1.21 -8.28
CA LEU A 17 -11.85 -0.92 -7.41
C LEU A 17 -10.56 -0.71 -8.22
N VAL A 18 -10.34 -1.49 -9.28
CA VAL A 18 -9.22 -1.29 -10.21
C VAL A 18 -9.31 0.09 -10.87
N ALA A 19 -10.49 0.49 -11.36
CA ALA A 19 -10.70 1.79 -11.97
C ALA A 19 -10.42 2.93 -10.98
N ILE A 20 -10.90 2.83 -9.74
CA ILE A 20 -10.63 3.80 -8.68
C ILE A 20 -9.11 3.89 -8.40
N ILE A 21 -8.42 2.75 -8.27
CA ILE A 21 -6.96 2.72 -8.06
C ILE A 21 -6.24 3.44 -9.21
N LEU A 22 -6.60 3.15 -10.46
CA LEU A 22 -5.96 3.77 -11.63
C LEU A 22 -6.24 5.28 -11.69
N ILE A 23 -7.48 5.71 -11.47
CA ILE A 23 -7.83 7.13 -11.42
C ILE A 23 -7.02 7.83 -10.32
N MET A 24 -7.00 7.27 -9.11
CA MET A 24 -6.23 7.82 -7.99
C MET A 24 -4.72 7.84 -8.30
N ALA A 25 -4.18 6.80 -8.95
CA ALA A 25 -2.76 6.70 -9.24
C ALA A 25 -2.27 7.79 -10.19
N PHE A 26 -3.07 8.19 -11.17
CA PHE A 26 -2.68 9.17 -12.19
C PHE A 26 -3.29 10.55 -11.99
N THR A 27 -3.98 10.78 -10.86
CA THR A 27 -4.52 12.08 -10.45
C THR A 27 -3.92 12.51 -9.11
N PRO A 28 -3.99 13.81 -8.75
CA PRO A 28 -3.52 14.29 -7.45
C PRO A 28 -4.29 13.71 -6.25
N LEU A 29 -5.43 13.06 -6.48
CA LEU A 29 -6.30 12.50 -5.42
C LEU A 29 -5.65 11.34 -4.67
N GLY A 30 -4.79 10.57 -5.32
CA GLY A 30 -4.18 9.38 -4.72
C GLY A 30 -2.90 9.63 -3.94
N TYR A 31 -2.28 10.81 -4.14
CA TYR A 31 -0.99 11.12 -3.55
C TYR A 31 -0.92 12.57 -3.06
N ILE A 32 -0.73 12.75 -1.77
CA ILE A 32 -0.47 14.07 -1.20
C ILE A 32 1.04 14.25 -1.14
N LYS A 33 1.56 15.24 -1.87
CA LYS A 33 3.00 15.53 -1.90
C LYS A 33 3.46 16.10 -0.58
N THR A 34 4.47 15.48 0.00
CA THR A 34 5.18 15.94 1.19
C THR A 34 6.68 16.03 0.93
N VAL A 35 7.44 16.52 1.88
CA VAL A 35 8.90 16.58 1.76
C VAL A 35 9.47 15.16 1.85
N GLY A 36 9.98 14.65 0.73
CA GLY A 36 10.63 13.33 0.61
C GLY A 36 9.73 12.26 -0.01
N ILE A 37 8.67 11.82 0.65
CA ILE A 37 7.75 10.78 0.15
C ILE A 37 6.32 11.32 0.09
N GLU A 38 5.53 10.80 -0.87
CA GLU A 38 4.10 11.11 -0.99
C GLU A 38 3.28 10.28 0.01
N ILE A 39 2.27 10.89 0.64
CA ILE A 39 1.23 10.15 1.38
C ILE A 39 0.34 9.44 0.37
N THR A 40 0.11 8.15 0.57
CA THR A 40 -0.55 7.30 -0.40
C THR A 40 -1.98 6.92 0.01
N LEU A 41 -2.98 7.60 -0.53
CA LEU A 41 -4.38 7.30 -0.24
C LEU A 41 -4.92 6.06 -0.99
N ILE A 42 -4.19 5.58 -2.00
CA ILE A 42 -4.58 4.38 -2.79
C ILE A 42 -4.58 3.10 -1.94
N VAL A 43 -3.96 3.12 -0.78
CA VAL A 43 -4.02 2.01 0.19
C VAL A 43 -5.47 1.72 0.62
N VAL A 44 -6.35 2.74 0.64
CA VAL A 44 -7.77 2.59 1.03
C VAL A 44 -8.54 1.62 0.12
N PRO A 45 -8.65 1.81 -1.20
CA PRO A 45 -9.35 0.86 -2.06
C PRO A 45 -8.72 -0.54 -2.07
N VAL A 46 -7.40 -0.65 -1.87
CA VAL A 46 -6.74 -1.96 -1.71
C VAL A 46 -7.20 -2.66 -0.43
N ALA A 47 -7.25 -1.94 0.70
CA ALA A 47 -7.71 -2.46 1.98
C ALA A 47 -9.19 -2.88 1.91
N VAL A 48 -10.06 -2.02 1.35
CA VAL A 48 -11.47 -2.32 1.13
C VAL A 48 -11.64 -3.60 0.31
N GLY A 49 -10.95 -3.72 -0.82
CA GLY A 49 -11.03 -4.92 -1.67
C GLY A 49 -10.49 -6.17 -0.99
N ALA A 50 -9.41 -6.07 -0.22
CA ALA A 50 -8.86 -7.19 0.54
C ALA A 50 -9.83 -7.71 1.61
N VAL A 51 -10.56 -6.79 2.27
CA VAL A 51 -11.54 -7.10 3.31
C VAL A 51 -12.86 -7.64 2.73
N THR A 52 -13.37 -7.02 1.67
CA THR A 52 -14.69 -7.36 1.09
C THR A 52 -14.62 -8.56 0.14
N LEU A 53 -13.60 -8.63 -0.71
CA LEU A 53 -13.46 -9.64 -1.76
C LEU A 53 -12.45 -10.75 -1.42
N GLY A 54 -11.65 -10.55 -0.38
CA GLY A 54 -10.71 -11.54 0.14
C GLY A 54 -9.26 -11.39 -0.32
N PRO A 55 -8.34 -12.27 0.15
CA PRO A 55 -6.90 -12.12 -0.02
C PRO A 55 -6.43 -12.12 -1.48
N THR A 56 -7.03 -12.96 -2.32
CA THR A 56 -6.68 -13.01 -3.74
C THR A 56 -7.02 -11.70 -4.46
N ALA A 57 -8.19 -11.13 -4.15
CA ALA A 57 -8.58 -9.82 -4.67
C ALA A 57 -7.64 -8.72 -4.15
N GLY A 58 -7.31 -8.75 -2.86
CA GLY A 58 -6.33 -7.85 -2.26
C GLY A 58 -4.97 -7.92 -2.96
N ALA A 59 -4.47 -9.12 -3.27
CA ALA A 59 -3.21 -9.30 -4.01
C ALA A 59 -3.27 -8.69 -5.42
N ILE A 60 -4.37 -8.90 -6.15
CA ILE A 60 -4.56 -8.33 -7.49
C ILE A 60 -4.62 -6.80 -7.43
N LEU A 61 -5.41 -6.23 -6.52
CA LEU A 61 -5.53 -4.78 -6.33
C LEU A 61 -4.20 -4.16 -5.88
N GLY A 62 -3.48 -4.84 -4.98
CA GLY A 62 -2.12 -4.47 -4.60
C GLY A 62 -1.14 -4.52 -5.77
N GLY A 63 -1.28 -5.50 -6.67
CA GLY A 63 -0.51 -5.58 -7.91
C GLY A 63 -0.79 -4.41 -8.85
N VAL A 64 -2.06 -4.07 -9.07
CA VAL A 64 -2.46 -2.90 -9.88
C VAL A 64 -1.90 -1.61 -9.26
N PHE A 65 -2.02 -1.45 -7.95
CA PHE A 65 -1.45 -0.31 -7.22
C PHE A 65 0.08 -0.25 -7.37
N GLY A 66 0.77 -1.37 -7.15
CA GLY A 66 2.22 -1.45 -7.27
C GLY A 66 2.72 -1.14 -8.67
N PHE A 67 2.08 -1.69 -9.69
CA PHE A 67 2.43 -1.45 -11.09
C PHE A 67 2.15 0.00 -11.49
N ALA A 68 1.00 0.56 -11.11
CA ALA A 68 0.70 1.98 -11.34
C ALA A 68 1.72 2.89 -10.65
N SER A 69 2.12 2.58 -9.41
CA SER A 69 3.16 3.33 -8.68
C SER A 69 4.53 3.23 -9.36
N PHE A 70 4.88 2.06 -9.89
CA PHE A 70 6.11 1.87 -10.64
C PHE A 70 6.11 2.66 -11.96
N LEU A 71 4.99 2.68 -12.69
CA LEU A 71 4.86 3.52 -13.90
C LEU A 71 5.03 5.01 -13.60
N ARG A 72 4.63 5.50 -12.43
CA ARG A 72 4.84 6.89 -12.02
C ARG A 72 6.31 7.26 -11.84
N CYS A 73 7.20 6.29 -11.60
CA CYS A 73 8.64 6.53 -11.53
C CYS A 73 9.22 7.04 -12.86
N PHE A 74 8.52 6.86 -13.98
CA PHE A 74 8.93 7.36 -15.30
C PHE A 74 8.59 8.85 -15.55
N GLY A 75 8.50 9.66 -14.50
CA GLY A 75 8.40 11.11 -14.63
C GLY A 75 7.36 11.81 -13.74
N LEU A 76 6.46 11.06 -13.08
CA LEU A 76 5.44 11.64 -12.20
C LEU A 76 5.84 11.68 -10.72
N ASN A 77 6.81 10.86 -10.31
CA ASN A 77 7.30 10.77 -8.94
C ASN A 77 8.83 10.95 -8.95
N ALA A 78 9.32 12.08 -8.45
CA ALA A 78 10.75 12.41 -8.45
C ALA A 78 11.58 11.42 -7.61
N PHE A 79 11.08 11.02 -6.42
CA PHE A 79 11.75 10.04 -5.57
C PHE A 79 11.90 8.69 -6.28
N GLY A 80 10.80 8.20 -6.85
CA GLY A 80 10.81 6.95 -7.61
C GLY A 80 11.67 7.00 -8.89
N ALA A 81 11.69 8.15 -9.58
CA ALA A 81 12.53 8.34 -10.77
C ALA A 81 14.02 8.25 -10.44
N THR A 82 14.44 8.79 -9.29
CA THR A 82 15.83 8.65 -8.81
C THR A 82 16.17 7.21 -8.49
N LEU A 83 15.30 6.48 -7.78
CA LEU A 83 15.50 5.06 -7.49
C LEU A 83 15.58 4.22 -8.77
N LEU A 84 14.73 4.52 -9.75
CA LEU A 84 14.73 3.87 -11.06
C LEU A 84 16.05 4.13 -11.81
N GLY A 85 16.59 5.36 -11.73
CA GLY A 85 17.88 5.72 -12.32
C GLY A 85 19.08 5.02 -11.66
N ILE A 86 19.01 4.74 -10.37
CA ILE A 86 20.07 4.01 -9.64
C ILE A 86 20.02 2.52 -9.98
N ASN A 87 18.89 1.87 -9.82
CA ASN A 87 18.72 0.45 -10.13
C ASN A 87 17.25 0.12 -10.45
N PRO A 88 16.90 -0.08 -11.75
CA PRO A 88 15.54 -0.36 -12.18
C PRO A 88 14.94 -1.64 -11.58
N PHE A 89 15.76 -2.69 -11.43
CA PHE A 89 15.30 -3.96 -10.90
C PHE A 89 14.93 -3.87 -9.42
N LEU A 90 15.78 -3.23 -8.62
CA LEU A 90 15.48 -2.99 -7.20
C LEU A 90 14.30 -2.04 -7.04
N ALA A 91 14.18 -1.01 -7.87
CA ALA A 91 13.01 -0.13 -7.87
C ALA A 91 11.73 -0.94 -8.14
N PHE A 92 11.72 -1.83 -9.14
CA PHE A 92 10.58 -2.72 -9.39
C PHE A 92 10.23 -3.56 -8.15
N LEU A 93 11.22 -4.16 -7.49
CA LEU A 93 11.00 -4.96 -6.28
C LEU A 93 10.44 -4.15 -5.11
N VAL A 94 10.86 -2.89 -4.96
CA VAL A 94 10.33 -1.98 -3.93
C VAL A 94 8.86 -1.63 -4.21
N TYR A 95 8.49 -1.41 -5.47
CA TYR A 95 7.15 -0.90 -5.82
C TYR A 95 6.13 -2.01 -6.05
N VAL A 96 6.43 -3.10 -6.73
CA VAL A 96 5.41 -4.07 -7.17
C VAL A 96 5.20 -5.21 -6.17
N PRO A 97 6.19 -6.05 -5.82
CA PRO A 97 5.98 -7.18 -4.93
C PRO A 97 5.51 -6.77 -3.54
N THR A 98 6.02 -5.64 -3.01
CA THR A 98 5.61 -5.16 -1.69
C THR A 98 4.12 -4.86 -1.62
N ARG A 99 3.54 -4.23 -2.66
CA ARG A 99 2.11 -3.90 -2.71
C ARG A 99 1.23 -5.13 -2.91
N ILE A 100 1.67 -6.10 -3.69
CA ILE A 100 1.00 -7.41 -3.80
C ILE A 100 0.90 -8.06 -2.42
N LEU A 101 2.02 -8.09 -1.68
CA LEU A 101 2.07 -8.64 -0.34
C LEU A 101 1.17 -7.87 0.64
N VAL A 102 1.16 -6.53 0.57
CA VAL A 102 0.27 -5.70 1.41
C VAL A 102 -1.19 -6.11 1.24
N GLY A 103 -1.69 -6.14 0.02
CA GLY A 103 -3.08 -6.50 -0.26
C GLY A 103 -3.41 -7.94 0.14
N TRP A 104 -2.49 -8.87 -0.14
CA TRP A 104 -2.66 -10.28 0.22
C TRP A 104 -2.69 -10.50 1.73
N LEU A 105 -1.69 -9.96 2.46
CA LEU A 105 -1.59 -10.08 3.91
C LEU A 105 -2.77 -9.42 4.63
N THR A 106 -3.21 -8.25 4.17
CA THR A 106 -4.40 -7.57 4.71
C THR A 106 -5.63 -8.47 4.64
N GLY A 107 -5.85 -9.12 3.50
CA GLY A 107 -6.95 -10.07 3.34
C GLY A 107 -6.80 -11.31 4.22
N LEU A 108 -5.58 -11.84 4.40
CA LEU A 108 -5.30 -12.96 5.30
C LEU A 108 -5.54 -12.59 6.76
N ILE A 109 -5.10 -11.39 7.19
CA ILE A 109 -5.35 -10.90 8.55
C ILE A 109 -6.86 -10.82 8.79
N TYR A 110 -7.62 -10.23 7.88
CA TYR A 110 -9.07 -10.19 8.00
C TYR A 110 -9.69 -11.59 8.11
N GLN A 111 -9.30 -12.53 7.24
CA GLN A 111 -9.80 -13.92 7.33
C GLN A 111 -9.42 -14.60 8.65
N GLY A 112 -8.21 -14.36 9.14
CA GLY A 112 -7.77 -14.86 10.44
C GLY A 112 -8.63 -14.32 11.59
N LEU A 113 -8.86 -13.01 11.61
CA LEU A 113 -9.71 -12.36 12.61
C LEU A 113 -11.15 -12.86 12.58
N ARG A 114 -11.69 -13.15 11.39
CA ARG A 114 -13.04 -13.72 11.22
C ARG A 114 -13.20 -15.15 11.73
N LYS A 115 -12.12 -15.89 11.90
CA LYS A 115 -12.13 -17.22 12.52
C LYS A 115 -12.14 -17.16 14.05
N THR A 116 -11.85 -16.00 14.63
CA THR A 116 -11.89 -15.75 16.08
C THR A 116 -13.27 -15.20 16.49
N LYS A 117 -13.52 -15.11 17.80
CA LYS A 117 -14.78 -14.56 18.36
C LYS A 117 -14.86 -13.01 18.31
N ILE A 118 -14.01 -12.36 17.51
CA ILE A 118 -13.96 -10.92 17.40
C ILE A 118 -15.20 -10.41 16.63
N PRO A 119 -15.84 -9.32 17.09
CA PRO A 119 -16.96 -8.71 16.39
C PRO A 119 -16.59 -8.32 14.93
N TYR A 120 -17.57 -8.42 14.05
CA TYR A 120 -17.40 -8.15 12.62
C TYR A 120 -16.76 -6.78 12.36
N THR A 121 -17.30 -5.72 12.96
CA THR A 121 -16.79 -4.35 12.79
C THR A 121 -15.35 -4.22 13.26
N ALA A 122 -15.00 -4.82 14.40
CA ALA A 122 -13.63 -4.79 14.91
C ALA A 122 -12.66 -5.53 13.98
N SER A 123 -13.07 -6.65 13.38
CA SER A 123 -12.25 -7.38 12.39
C SER A 123 -11.95 -6.54 11.14
N ILE A 124 -12.95 -5.80 10.63
CA ILE A 124 -12.79 -4.86 9.52
C ILE A 124 -11.82 -3.74 9.90
N THR A 125 -12.06 -3.11 11.05
CA THR A 125 -11.27 -1.97 11.53
C THR A 125 -9.79 -2.34 11.69
N VAL A 126 -9.51 -3.47 12.33
CA VAL A 126 -8.14 -3.94 12.54
C VAL A 126 -7.47 -4.25 11.19
N ALA A 127 -8.15 -4.92 10.26
CA ALA A 127 -7.58 -5.23 8.95
C ALA A 127 -7.28 -3.96 8.14
N ASN A 128 -8.20 -2.98 8.14
CA ASN A 128 -7.99 -1.70 7.46
C ASN A 128 -6.84 -0.89 8.08
N LEU A 129 -6.66 -0.96 9.39
CA LEU A 129 -5.53 -0.31 10.08
C LEU A 129 -4.20 -1.02 9.78
N CYS A 130 -4.20 -2.35 9.69
CA CYS A 130 -3.00 -3.12 9.37
C CYS A 130 -2.50 -2.84 7.93
N CYS A 131 -3.38 -2.53 6.99
CA CYS A 131 -3.01 -2.33 5.59
C CYS A 131 -1.95 -1.22 5.39
N PRO A 132 -2.13 0.03 5.86
CA PRO A 132 -1.12 1.08 5.75
C PRO A 132 0.15 0.77 6.56
N LEU A 133 0.03 0.12 7.72
CA LEU A 133 1.19 -0.30 8.50
C LEU A 133 2.04 -1.32 7.73
N LEU A 134 1.42 -2.31 7.10
CA LEU A 134 2.09 -3.27 6.22
C LEU A 134 2.69 -2.56 5.00
N ASN A 135 1.98 -1.59 4.40
CA ASN A 135 2.48 -0.82 3.29
C ASN A 135 3.78 -0.09 3.65
N THR A 136 3.78 0.62 4.77
CA THR A 136 4.97 1.32 5.27
C THR A 136 6.10 0.35 5.58
N THR A 137 5.82 -0.71 6.34
CA THR A 137 6.86 -1.66 6.78
C THR A 137 7.50 -2.40 5.61
N LEU A 138 6.70 -2.92 4.67
CA LEU A 138 7.22 -3.67 3.53
C LEU A 138 7.93 -2.77 2.52
N PHE A 139 7.37 -1.57 2.25
CA PHE A 139 7.99 -0.62 1.34
C PHE A 139 9.32 -0.11 1.88
N MET A 140 9.34 0.40 3.11
CA MET A 140 10.54 0.93 3.74
C MET A 140 11.56 -0.16 4.05
N GLY A 141 11.11 -1.35 4.45
CA GLY A 141 12.00 -2.50 4.64
C GLY A 141 12.76 -2.84 3.35
N MET A 142 12.03 -2.94 2.23
CA MET A 142 12.66 -3.23 0.94
C MET A 142 13.51 -2.07 0.41
N LEU A 143 13.10 -0.81 0.68
CA LEU A 143 13.89 0.38 0.36
C LEU A 143 15.22 0.39 1.11
N VAL A 144 15.20 0.12 2.41
CA VAL A 144 16.42 0.06 3.24
C VAL A 144 17.33 -1.07 2.77
N ILE A 145 16.80 -2.26 2.53
CA ILE A 145 17.61 -3.40 2.06
C ILE A 145 18.28 -3.09 0.70
N GLY A 146 17.54 -2.46 -0.22
CA GLY A 146 18.02 -2.24 -1.58
C GLY A 146 18.81 -0.95 -1.80
N PHE A 147 18.46 0.12 -1.10
CA PHE A 147 18.96 1.47 -1.42
C PHE A 147 19.61 2.23 -0.25
N TYR A 148 19.65 1.69 0.97
CA TYR A 148 20.16 2.41 2.14
C TYR A 148 21.59 2.95 1.95
N GLN A 149 22.45 2.17 1.27
CA GLN A 149 23.87 2.52 1.04
C GLN A 149 24.08 3.50 -0.12
N THR A 150 23.02 3.89 -0.84
CA THR A 150 23.12 4.83 -1.96
C THR A 150 23.31 6.26 -1.45
N GLU A 151 24.09 7.08 -2.17
CA GLU A 151 24.29 8.49 -1.83
C GLU A 151 22.98 9.26 -1.70
N TYR A 152 22.00 8.91 -2.54
CA TYR A 152 20.69 9.52 -2.51
C TYR A 152 19.95 9.30 -1.18
N ILE A 153 19.90 8.08 -0.67
CA ILE A 153 19.26 7.80 0.63
C ILE A 153 20.10 8.33 1.77
N GLN A 154 21.44 8.26 1.68
CA GLN A 154 22.33 8.80 2.71
C GLN A 154 22.21 10.32 2.84
N SER A 155 21.89 11.05 1.79
CA SER A 155 21.60 12.49 1.88
C SER A 155 20.39 12.81 2.75
N PHE A 156 19.32 11.98 2.69
CA PHE A 156 18.18 12.10 3.60
C PHE A 156 18.54 11.71 5.05
N VAL A 157 19.32 10.66 5.23
CA VAL A 157 19.82 10.22 6.55
C VAL A 157 20.58 11.36 7.25
N GLN A 158 21.48 12.03 6.52
CA GLN A 158 22.23 13.20 7.00
C GLN A 158 21.33 14.40 7.31
N THR A 159 20.39 14.71 6.40
CA THR A 159 19.44 15.83 6.56
C THR A 159 18.56 15.63 7.79
N LEU A 160 18.15 14.40 8.06
CA LEU A 160 17.34 14.05 9.24
C LEU A 160 18.15 13.89 10.52
N GLY A 161 19.48 13.92 10.43
CA GLY A 161 20.39 13.79 11.59
C GLY A 161 20.30 12.43 12.30
N VAL A 162 19.93 11.38 11.58
CA VAL A 162 19.76 10.01 12.12
C VAL A 162 20.90 9.12 11.67
N SER A 163 21.40 8.25 12.55
CA SER A 163 22.54 7.35 12.26
C SER A 163 22.12 5.88 12.11
N ASN A 164 20.86 5.55 12.37
CA ASN A 164 20.37 4.16 12.39
C ASN A 164 19.23 3.99 11.38
N PRO A 165 19.22 2.90 10.56
CA PRO A 165 18.16 2.63 9.60
C PRO A 165 16.74 2.62 10.19
N PHE A 166 16.58 2.15 11.43
CA PHE A 166 15.29 2.13 12.11
C PHE A 166 14.77 3.55 12.38
N TRP A 167 15.62 4.43 12.93
CA TRP A 167 15.27 5.83 13.16
C TRP A 167 15.05 6.60 11.85
N PHE A 168 15.79 6.24 10.78
CA PHE A 168 15.56 6.78 9.46
C PHE A 168 14.15 6.47 8.97
N VAL A 169 13.69 5.21 9.07
CA VAL A 169 12.33 4.81 8.67
C VAL A 169 11.30 5.60 9.48
N LEU A 170 11.48 5.69 10.80
CA LEU A 170 10.53 6.38 11.67
C LEU A 170 10.46 7.89 11.37
N ALA A 171 11.61 8.54 11.19
CA ALA A 171 11.67 9.97 10.88
C ALA A 171 11.17 10.30 9.47
N PHE A 172 11.47 9.43 8.48
CA PHE A 172 11.15 9.65 7.07
C PHE A 172 9.66 9.43 6.76
N VAL A 173 9.01 8.51 7.46
CA VAL A 173 7.61 8.12 7.16
C VAL A 173 6.64 8.49 8.28
N GLY A 174 7.12 8.86 9.48
CA GLY A 174 6.29 8.92 10.68
C GLY A 174 4.97 9.68 10.52
N ILE A 175 4.98 10.89 9.97
CA ILE A 175 3.76 11.69 9.73
C ILE A 175 2.92 11.08 8.60
N ASN A 176 3.56 10.67 7.51
CA ASN A 176 2.87 10.10 6.35
C ASN A 176 2.14 8.80 6.71
N GLY A 177 2.81 7.90 7.42
CA GLY A 177 2.23 6.64 7.88
C GLY A 177 1.06 6.85 8.86
N LEU A 178 1.13 7.86 9.73
CA LEU A 178 0.03 8.23 10.62
C LEU A 178 -1.20 8.70 9.85
N VAL A 179 -1.02 9.58 8.87
CA VAL A 179 -2.14 10.08 8.04
C VAL A 179 -2.77 8.94 7.25
N GLU A 180 -1.96 8.08 6.62
CA GLU A 180 -2.46 6.88 5.91
C GLU A 180 -3.26 5.95 6.85
N ALA A 181 -2.76 5.72 8.07
CA ALA A 181 -3.42 4.90 9.07
C ALA A 181 -4.77 5.48 9.50
N VAL A 182 -4.85 6.79 9.78
CA VAL A 182 -6.08 7.47 10.16
C VAL A 182 -7.11 7.43 9.02
N VAL A 183 -6.69 7.71 7.79
CA VAL A 183 -7.58 7.67 6.63
C VAL A 183 -8.09 6.25 6.37
N CYS A 184 -7.24 5.23 6.38
CA CYS A 184 -7.67 3.85 6.25
C CYS A 184 -8.58 3.39 7.41
N PHE A 185 -8.30 3.83 8.62
CA PHE A 185 -9.13 3.53 9.78
C PHE A 185 -10.55 4.10 9.60
N VAL A 186 -10.68 5.37 9.25
CA VAL A 186 -11.99 6.04 9.14
C VAL A 186 -12.68 5.66 7.83
N VAL A 187 -12.08 5.98 6.70
CA VAL A 187 -12.70 5.82 5.37
C VAL A 187 -12.77 4.36 4.96
N GLY A 188 -11.67 3.62 5.12
CA GLY A 188 -11.62 2.20 4.77
C GLY A 188 -12.62 1.38 5.59
N THR A 189 -12.73 1.65 6.90
CA THR A 189 -13.70 0.95 7.76
C THR A 189 -15.13 1.30 7.40
N ALA A 190 -15.45 2.58 7.17
CA ALA A 190 -16.79 3.02 6.78
C ALA A 190 -17.24 2.38 5.46
N ILE A 191 -16.40 2.41 4.43
CA ILE A 191 -16.70 1.80 3.13
C ILE A 191 -16.83 0.28 3.24
N SER A 192 -15.88 -0.39 3.91
CA SER A 192 -15.91 -1.85 4.08
C SER A 192 -17.12 -2.33 4.87
N ALA A 193 -17.62 -1.52 5.81
CA ALA A 193 -18.84 -1.82 6.57
C ALA A 193 -20.12 -1.63 5.73
N ALA A 194 -20.14 -0.61 4.86
CA ALA A 194 -21.29 -0.29 4.00
C ALA A 194 -21.47 -1.28 2.83
N LEU A 195 -20.39 -1.88 2.32
CA LEU A 195 -20.41 -2.81 1.18
C LEU A 195 -20.86 -4.23 1.55
N LYS A 196 -21.26 -4.49 2.76
CA LYS A 196 -21.70 -5.79 3.23
C LYS A 196 -23.14 -5.82 3.65
#